data_d60f091f62cb8fcfd2f34f9b3cca6f3f
#
_entry.id   d60f091f62cb8fcfd2f34f9b3cca6f3f
#
_cell.length_a   1.000
_cell.length_b   1.000
_cell.length_c   1.000
_cell.angle_alpha   90.00
_cell.angle_beta   90.00
_cell.angle_gamma   90.00
#
_symmetry.space_group_name_H-M   'P 1'
#
loop_
_entity.id
_entity.type
_entity.pdbx_description
1 polymer ?
#
loop_
_entity_poly.entity_id
_entity_poly.type
_entity_poly.pdbx_seq_one_letter_code
_entity_poly.pdbx_strand_id
1 'polypeptide(L)'
;LPFIEGDGTGRDIWKASVRVFDAAVEKAYGGKRKIQWMEVYAGEKAYDMFNEWLPAETITAFEEYVVGIKGPLTTPIGGGIRSLNVALRKLLDLYVCQRPVQYIEGVPSPVKHPEYVDMVIFRENTEDIYTGAEFEYGTPENKAFMAMMKEKFPEQYEKFRFPDTAGISIKPVSQEGTARLVRAAIQWALDNN
;
A
#
# COMPACT_ATOMS: atom_id res chain seq x y z
N LEU A 1 15.24 13.78 -1.89
CA LEU A 1 13.97 13.05 -1.86
C LEU A 1 14.24 11.58 -2.17
N PRO A 2 14.01 10.64 -1.23
CA PRO A 2 14.18 9.23 -1.50
C PRO A 2 13.14 8.72 -2.52
N PHE A 3 13.59 7.79 -3.37
CA PHE A 3 12.70 7.11 -4.29
C PHE A 3 13.08 5.64 -4.47
N ILE A 4 12.07 4.80 -4.70
CA ILE A 4 12.22 3.42 -5.16
C ILE A 4 11.79 3.40 -6.62
N GLU A 5 12.70 3.04 -7.53
CA GLU A 5 12.40 2.94 -8.96
C GLU A 5 11.27 1.92 -9.24
N GLY A 6 11.33 0.80 -8.55
CA GLY A 6 10.36 -0.28 -8.67
C GLY A 6 10.76 -1.34 -9.68
N ASP A 7 9.92 -2.37 -9.76
CA ASP A 7 10.11 -3.54 -10.61
C ASP A 7 9.34 -3.40 -11.93
N GLY A 8 9.67 -4.25 -12.89
CA GLY A 8 8.95 -4.31 -14.17
C GLY A 8 8.88 -2.97 -14.88
N THR A 9 7.67 -2.47 -15.12
CA THR A 9 7.41 -1.16 -15.74
C THR A 9 7.85 0.05 -14.91
N GLY A 10 8.24 -0.17 -13.65
CA GLY A 10 8.67 0.89 -12.74
C GLY A 10 9.83 1.72 -13.29
N ARG A 11 10.79 1.08 -13.94
CA ARG A 11 11.95 1.74 -14.56
C ARG A 11 11.54 2.73 -15.65
N ASP A 12 10.60 2.34 -16.51
CA ASP A 12 10.12 3.21 -17.59
C ASP A 12 9.28 4.36 -17.04
N ILE A 13 8.41 4.07 -16.07
CA ILE A 13 7.59 5.08 -15.39
C ILE A 13 8.49 6.08 -14.67
N TRP A 14 9.49 5.61 -13.92
CA TRP A 14 10.41 6.48 -13.20
C TRP A 14 11.21 7.38 -14.12
N LYS A 15 11.77 6.82 -15.19
CA LYS A 15 12.53 7.57 -16.20
C LYS A 15 11.71 8.69 -16.84
N ALA A 16 10.43 8.49 -17.05
CA ALA A 16 9.52 9.53 -17.55
C ALA A 16 9.16 10.54 -16.45
N SER A 17 8.85 10.06 -15.24
CA SER A 17 8.39 10.88 -14.12
C SER A 17 9.44 11.87 -13.63
N VAL A 18 10.69 11.45 -13.47
CA VAL A 18 11.77 12.33 -13.00
C VAL A 18 11.96 13.53 -13.92
N ARG A 19 11.84 13.35 -15.23
CA ARG A 19 11.91 14.44 -16.21
C ARG A 19 10.79 15.46 -16.04
N VAL A 20 9.58 14.97 -15.75
CA VAL A 20 8.42 15.85 -15.51
C VAL A 20 8.57 16.60 -14.20
N PHE A 21 9.00 15.94 -13.13
CA PHE A 21 9.22 16.58 -11.83
C PHE A 21 10.31 17.64 -11.90
N ASP A 22 11.44 17.34 -12.52
CA ASP A 22 12.54 18.29 -12.66
C ASP A 22 12.14 19.51 -13.48
N ALA A 23 11.46 19.33 -14.60
CA ALA A 23 10.95 20.41 -15.43
C ALA A 23 9.90 21.26 -14.70
N ALA A 24 9.01 20.64 -13.92
CA ALA A 24 8.00 21.34 -13.12
C ALA A 24 8.65 22.22 -12.04
N VAL A 25 9.66 21.69 -11.34
CA VAL A 25 10.39 22.44 -10.31
C VAL A 25 11.21 23.56 -10.94
N GLU A 26 11.89 23.33 -12.05
CA GLU A 26 12.61 24.35 -12.79
C GLU A 26 11.68 25.50 -13.21
N LYS A 27 10.52 25.17 -13.80
CA LYS A 27 9.51 26.15 -14.18
C LYS A 27 8.97 26.94 -12.99
N ALA A 28 8.65 26.26 -11.89
CA ALA A 28 8.05 26.89 -10.71
C ALA A 28 9.02 27.81 -9.97
N TYR A 29 10.31 27.49 -9.96
CA TYR A 29 11.31 28.20 -9.17
C TYR A 29 12.37 28.94 -10.02
N GLY A 30 12.25 28.94 -11.35
CA GLY A 30 13.17 29.64 -12.25
C GLY A 30 14.62 29.20 -12.09
N GLY A 31 14.86 27.92 -11.92
CA GLY A 31 16.18 27.31 -11.72
C GLY A 31 16.81 27.51 -10.33
N LYS A 32 16.14 28.22 -9.41
CA LYS A 32 16.68 28.48 -8.05
C LYS A 32 16.62 27.29 -7.10
N ARG A 33 15.80 26.29 -7.42
CA ARG A 33 15.63 25.07 -6.64
C ARG A 33 15.67 23.86 -7.56
N LYS A 34 16.11 22.73 -7.03
CA LYS A 34 16.05 21.42 -7.69
C LYS A 34 15.76 20.34 -6.68
N ILE A 35 15.21 19.23 -7.12
CA ILE A 35 15.07 18.03 -6.30
C ILE A 35 16.41 17.29 -6.35
N GLN A 36 16.95 16.95 -5.18
CA GLN A 36 18.05 16.01 -5.08
C GLN A 36 17.46 14.61 -4.89
N TRP A 37 17.55 13.82 -5.93
CA TRP A 37 17.05 12.43 -5.93
C TRP A 37 18.02 11.51 -5.22
N MET A 38 17.49 10.63 -4.36
CA MET A 38 18.25 9.60 -3.64
C MET A 38 17.57 8.25 -3.86
N GLU A 39 18.19 7.38 -4.61
CA GLU A 39 17.65 6.03 -4.82
C GLU A 39 17.79 5.20 -3.54
N VAL A 40 16.69 4.60 -3.11
CA VAL A 40 16.62 3.59 -2.07
C VAL A 40 15.98 2.33 -2.66
N TYR A 41 16.25 1.18 -2.09
CA TYR A 41 16.03 -0.09 -2.76
C TYR A 41 14.91 -0.90 -2.11
N ALA A 42 14.07 -1.48 -2.94
CA ALA A 42 13.10 -2.51 -2.58
C ALA A 42 12.76 -3.34 -3.82
N GLY A 43 12.22 -4.54 -3.62
CA GLY A 43 11.81 -5.43 -4.69
C GLY A 43 12.96 -6.24 -5.30
N GLU A 44 12.83 -6.59 -6.56
CA GLU A 44 13.80 -7.44 -7.28
C GLU A 44 15.20 -6.81 -7.28
N LYS A 45 15.30 -5.51 -7.54
CA LYS A 45 16.59 -4.80 -7.56
C LYS A 45 17.32 -4.86 -6.20
N ALA A 46 16.58 -4.73 -5.10
CA ALA A 46 17.15 -4.87 -3.76
C ALA A 46 17.62 -6.30 -3.50
N TYR A 47 16.81 -7.28 -3.89
CA TYR A 47 17.16 -8.68 -3.72
C TYR A 47 18.40 -9.09 -4.51
N ASP A 48 18.53 -8.63 -5.75
CA ASP A 48 19.69 -8.90 -6.61
C ASP A 48 20.99 -8.29 -6.05
N MET A 49 20.89 -7.12 -5.41
CA MET A 49 22.07 -6.41 -4.89
C MET A 49 22.46 -6.83 -3.47
N PHE A 50 21.48 -7.11 -2.60
CA PHE A 50 21.69 -7.26 -1.16
C PHE A 50 21.17 -8.59 -0.62
N ASN A 51 20.48 -9.40 -1.43
CA ASN A 51 19.75 -10.61 -1.01
C ASN A 51 18.65 -10.31 0.02
N GLU A 52 18.12 -9.09 -0.02
CA GLU A 52 17.03 -8.60 0.84
C GLU A 52 15.98 -7.91 -0.02
N TRP A 53 14.70 -8.26 0.16
CA TRP A 53 13.60 -7.65 -0.59
C TRP A 53 13.26 -6.22 -0.14
N LEU A 54 13.54 -5.90 1.09
CA LEU A 54 13.26 -4.58 1.69
C LEU A 54 14.33 -4.28 2.75
N PRO A 55 15.46 -3.68 2.36
CA PRO A 55 16.51 -3.26 3.29
C PRO A 55 16.00 -2.27 4.34
N ALA A 56 16.51 -2.38 5.56
CA ALA A 56 16.11 -1.51 6.67
C ALA A 56 16.44 -0.03 6.40
N GLU A 57 17.52 0.25 5.67
CA GLU A 57 17.93 1.58 5.28
C GLU A 57 16.90 2.30 4.43
N THR A 58 16.09 1.54 3.65
CA THR A 58 14.99 2.11 2.86
C THR A 58 13.88 2.65 3.76
N ILE A 59 13.54 1.92 4.83
CA ILE A 59 12.57 2.38 5.82
C ILE A 59 13.09 3.61 6.54
N THR A 60 14.34 3.55 7.04
CA THR A 60 15.00 4.67 7.73
C THR A 60 15.02 5.94 6.87
N ALA A 61 15.32 5.80 5.57
CA ALA A 61 15.32 6.94 4.66
C ALA A 61 13.91 7.57 4.51
N PHE A 62 12.86 6.77 4.39
CA PHE A 62 11.49 7.31 4.34
C PHE A 62 11.05 7.96 5.64
N GLU A 63 11.46 7.43 6.80
CA GLU A 63 11.20 8.03 8.10
C GLU A 63 11.94 9.36 8.27
N GLU A 64 13.21 9.42 7.90
CA GLU A 64 14.03 10.63 8.02
C GLU A 64 13.55 11.76 7.11
N TYR A 65 13.27 11.46 5.85
CA TYR A 65 12.88 12.48 4.87
C TYR A 65 11.37 12.73 4.80
N VAL A 66 10.55 11.90 5.44
CA VAL A 66 9.07 12.04 5.58
C VAL A 66 8.30 11.95 4.26
N VAL A 67 8.92 12.32 3.14
CA VAL A 67 8.35 12.29 1.78
C VAL A 67 9.19 11.40 0.89
N GLY A 68 8.56 10.50 0.15
CA GLY A 68 9.24 9.64 -0.81
C GLY A 68 8.34 9.20 -1.95
N ILE A 69 8.95 8.74 -3.02
CA ILE A 69 8.26 8.22 -4.20
C ILE A 69 8.58 6.74 -4.35
N LYS A 70 7.56 5.95 -4.65
CA LYS A 70 7.70 4.51 -4.85
C LYS A 70 7.08 4.08 -6.17
N GLY A 71 7.88 3.42 -7.00
CA GLY A 71 7.41 2.68 -8.16
C GLY A 71 6.68 1.38 -7.79
N PRO A 72 6.13 0.64 -8.77
CA PRO A 72 5.50 -0.66 -8.53
C PRO A 72 6.51 -1.68 -7.99
N LEU A 73 6.07 -2.56 -7.09
CA LEU A 73 6.89 -3.64 -6.54
C LEU A 73 6.23 -4.98 -6.81
N THR A 74 7.01 -5.92 -7.32
CA THR A 74 6.61 -7.30 -7.50
C THR A 74 6.53 -8.02 -6.15
N THR A 75 5.47 -8.78 -5.93
CA THR A 75 5.38 -9.68 -4.78
C THR A 75 5.80 -11.07 -5.23
N PRO A 76 6.87 -11.65 -4.68
CA PRO A 76 7.29 -13.01 -5.02
C PRO A 76 6.16 -14.02 -4.76
N ILE A 77 5.95 -14.93 -5.70
CA ILE A 77 4.94 -15.98 -5.58
C ILE A 77 5.61 -17.22 -4.94
N GLY A 78 4.97 -17.79 -3.93
CA GLY A 78 5.32 -19.11 -3.39
C GLY A 78 6.35 -19.16 -2.27
N GLY A 79 6.77 -18.05 -1.69
CA GLY A 79 7.78 -18.02 -0.62
C GLY A 79 7.29 -17.59 0.78
N GLY A 80 5.96 -17.50 1.01
CA GLY A 80 5.44 -16.96 2.27
C GLY A 80 5.75 -15.47 2.48
N ILE A 81 6.32 -14.81 1.48
CA ILE A 81 6.68 -13.40 1.53
C ILE A 81 5.41 -12.57 1.35
N ARG A 82 5.10 -11.78 2.36
CA ARG A 82 4.00 -10.80 2.29
C ARG A 82 4.32 -9.72 1.27
N SER A 83 3.27 -9.15 0.67
CA SER A 83 3.43 -8.02 -0.25
C SER A 83 4.30 -6.91 0.34
N LEU A 84 5.39 -6.57 -0.35
CA LEU A 84 6.28 -5.48 0.04
C LEU A 84 5.53 -4.13 0.15
N ASN A 85 4.49 -3.94 -0.66
CA ASN A 85 3.62 -2.77 -0.59
C ASN A 85 2.86 -2.72 0.74
N VAL A 86 2.38 -3.85 1.24
CA VAL A 86 1.71 -3.95 2.55
C VAL A 86 2.72 -3.74 3.67
N ALA A 87 3.92 -4.32 3.56
CA ALA A 87 4.99 -4.14 4.54
C ALA A 87 5.35 -2.65 4.72
N LEU A 88 5.61 -1.94 3.62
CA LEU A 88 5.91 -0.50 3.65
C LEU A 88 4.80 0.32 4.31
N ARG A 89 3.54 0.06 3.97
CA ARG A 89 2.39 0.78 4.55
C ARG A 89 2.27 0.58 6.06
N LYS A 90 2.57 -0.62 6.54
CA LYS A 90 2.53 -0.95 7.97
C LYS A 90 3.72 -0.39 8.74
N LEU A 91 4.93 -0.59 8.24
CA LEU A 91 6.15 -0.13 8.88
C LEU A 91 6.21 1.39 9.02
N LEU A 92 5.71 2.11 8.02
CA LEU A 92 5.67 3.58 8.01
C LEU A 92 4.33 4.16 8.51
N ASP A 93 3.43 3.33 9.04
CA ASP A 93 2.06 3.70 9.47
C ASP A 93 1.31 4.60 8.46
N LEU A 94 1.36 4.23 7.18
CA LEU A 94 0.66 4.94 6.11
C LEU A 94 -0.83 4.58 6.14
N TYR A 95 -1.57 5.08 7.12
CA TYR A 95 -2.95 4.69 7.41
C TYR A 95 -3.98 5.23 6.40
N VAL A 96 -3.64 6.22 5.60
CA VAL A 96 -4.52 6.78 4.57
C VAL A 96 -3.95 6.52 3.18
N CYS A 97 -4.68 5.79 2.35
CA CYS A 97 -4.45 5.75 0.92
C CYS A 97 -5.39 6.73 0.23
N GLN A 98 -4.90 7.91 -0.09
CA GLN A 98 -5.63 8.95 -0.79
C GLN A 98 -5.39 8.83 -2.29
N ARG A 99 -6.46 8.64 -3.06
CA ARG A 99 -6.42 8.43 -4.51
C ARG A 99 -7.29 9.44 -5.22
N PRO A 100 -6.75 10.55 -5.73
CA PRO A 100 -7.46 11.42 -6.63
C PRO A 100 -7.70 10.69 -7.95
N VAL A 101 -8.94 10.72 -8.43
CA VAL A 101 -9.37 10.11 -9.69
C VAL A 101 -10.07 11.18 -10.51
N GLN A 102 -9.41 11.63 -11.56
CA GLN A 102 -9.90 12.64 -12.47
C GLN A 102 -9.69 12.19 -13.91
N TYR A 103 -10.64 12.50 -14.79
CA TYR A 103 -10.48 12.25 -16.20
C TYR A 103 -9.42 13.18 -16.80
N ILE A 104 -8.55 12.60 -17.60
CA ILE A 104 -7.55 13.34 -18.38
C ILE A 104 -7.97 13.30 -19.85
N GLU A 105 -8.24 14.47 -20.44
CA GLU A 105 -8.66 14.59 -21.83
C GLU A 105 -7.66 13.91 -22.79
N GLY A 106 -8.21 13.17 -23.75
CA GLY A 106 -7.43 12.40 -24.71
C GLY A 106 -7.00 11.00 -24.26
N VAL A 107 -7.23 10.64 -22.99
CA VAL A 107 -6.95 9.28 -22.49
C VAL A 107 -8.18 8.39 -22.69
N PRO A 108 -8.04 7.20 -23.33
CA PRO A 108 -9.14 6.25 -23.44
C PRO A 108 -9.73 5.87 -22.09
N SER A 109 -11.06 5.84 -21.99
CA SER A 109 -11.75 5.44 -20.76
C SER A 109 -12.82 4.39 -21.04
N PRO A 110 -13.01 3.39 -20.18
CA PRO A 110 -14.11 2.43 -20.29
C PRO A 110 -15.45 3.01 -19.81
N VAL A 111 -15.45 4.18 -19.20
CA VAL A 111 -16.65 4.85 -18.68
C VAL A 111 -17.31 5.65 -19.81
N LYS A 112 -18.67 5.67 -19.88
CA LYS A 112 -19.41 6.37 -20.92
C LYS A 112 -19.25 7.89 -20.89
N HIS A 113 -19.17 8.46 -19.70
CA HIS A 113 -19.05 9.89 -19.44
C HIS A 113 -17.89 10.15 -18.47
N PRO A 114 -16.64 9.93 -18.89
CA PRO A 114 -15.49 10.09 -18.04
C PRO A 114 -15.25 11.52 -17.57
N GLU A 115 -15.73 12.51 -18.34
CA GLU A 115 -15.67 13.94 -18.04
C GLU A 115 -16.40 14.33 -16.74
N TYR A 116 -17.29 13.47 -16.24
CA TYR A 116 -17.99 13.67 -14.97
C TYR A 116 -17.26 13.05 -13.76
N VAL A 117 -16.12 12.39 -14.00
CA VAL A 117 -15.34 11.76 -12.92
C VAL A 117 -14.32 12.75 -12.38
N ASP A 118 -14.60 13.25 -11.18
CA ASP A 118 -13.66 14.01 -10.35
C ASP A 118 -13.96 13.68 -8.88
N MET A 119 -13.17 12.76 -8.32
CA MET A 119 -13.39 12.25 -6.97
C MET A 119 -12.07 11.92 -6.28
N VAL A 120 -12.08 11.87 -4.95
CA VAL A 120 -10.96 11.38 -4.17
C VAL A 120 -11.40 10.20 -3.30
N ILE A 121 -10.75 9.05 -3.51
CA ILE A 121 -11.04 7.83 -2.76
C ILE A 121 -10.07 7.74 -1.58
N PHE A 122 -10.62 7.62 -0.38
CA PHE A 122 -9.88 7.35 0.85
C PHE A 122 -10.02 5.88 1.21
N ARG A 123 -8.89 5.16 1.34
CA ARG A 123 -8.86 3.73 1.56
C ARG A 123 -8.04 3.38 2.79
N GLU A 124 -8.56 2.43 3.58
CA GLU A 124 -7.84 1.79 4.70
C GLU A 124 -6.62 1.03 4.21
N ASN A 125 -5.54 1.09 4.97
CA ASN A 125 -4.25 0.49 4.61
C ASN A 125 -3.63 -0.36 5.73
N THR A 126 -4.04 -0.23 6.98
CA THR A 126 -3.32 -0.78 8.14
C THR A 126 -4.13 -1.82 8.92
N GLU A 127 -5.43 -1.74 8.87
CA GLU A 127 -6.38 -2.69 9.43
C GLU A 127 -7.06 -3.53 8.34
N ASP A 128 -8.23 -4.07 8.63
CA ASP A 128 -8.99 -4.95 7.75
C ASP A 128 -8.19 -6.24 7.45
N ILE A 129 -8.35 -6.81 6.29
CA ILE A 129 -7.59 -7.97 5.81
C ILE A 129 -6.08 -7.70 5.69
N TYR A 130 -5.67 -6.43 5.68
CA TYR A 130 -4.25 -6.04 5.61
C TYR A 130 -3.48 -6.22 6.91
N THR A 131 -4.17 -6.48 8.02
CA THR A 131 -3.54 -6.81 9.31
C THR A 131 -2.64 -8.04 9.19
N GLY A 132 -3.05 -9.03 8.37
CA GLY A 132 -2.29 -10.24 8.13
C GLY A 132 -2.21 -11.14 9.37
N ALA A 133 -3.24 -11.13 10.22
CA ALA A 133 -3.43 -12.11 11.27
C ALA A 133 -4.11 -13.34 10.65
N GLU A 134 -3.29 -14.31 10.28
CA GLU A 134 -3.71 -15.44 9.45
C GLU A 134 -3.27 -16.77 10.05
N PHE A 135 -4.09 -17.78 9.88
CA PHE A 135 -3.82 -19.16 10.28
C PHE A 135 -3.98 -20.04 9.05
N GLU A 136 -2.87 -20.52 8.50
CA GLU A 136 -2.86 -21.36 7.32
C GLU A 136 -3.50 -22.72 7.64
N TYR A 137 -4.31 -23.20 6.71
CA TYR A 137 -4.95 -24.53 6.82
C TYR A 137 -3.92 -25.63 7.12
N GLY A 138 -4.29 -26.53 8.03
CA GLY A 138 -3.50 -27.70 8.39
C GLY A 138 -2.41 -27.45 9.45
N THR A 139 -2.10 -26.19 9.77
CA THR A 139 -1.15 -25.84 10.82
C THR A 139 -1.69 -26.14 12.22
N PRO A 140 -0.84 -26.34 13.22
CA PRO A 140 -1.27 -26.50 14.62
C PRO A 140 -2.08 -25.30 15.13
N GLU A 141 -1.69 -24.09 14.75
CA GLU A 141 -2.33 -22.83 15.14
C GLU A 141 -3.74 -22.74 14.55
N ASN A 142 -3.92 -23.12 13.28
CA ASN A 142 -5.24 -23.16 12.64
C ASN A 142 -6.16 -24.17 13.34
N LYS A 143 -5.66 -25.37 13.65
CA LYS A 143 -6.42 -26.39 14.37
C LYS A 143 -6.84 -25.91 15.75
N ALA A 144 -5.93 -25.25 16.48
CA ALA A 144 -6.22 -24.70 17.80
C ALA A 144 -7.28 -23.59 17.73
N PHE A 145 -7.16 -22.69 16.75
CA PHE A 145 -8.15 -21.63 16.52
C PHE A 145 -9.53 -22.21 16.19
N MET A 146 -9.60 -23.17 15.27
CA MET A 146 -10.89 -23.79 14.87
C MET A 146 -11.52 -24.56 16.03
N ALA A 147 -10.73 -25.26 16.86
CA ALA A 147 -11.23 -25.94 18.06
C ALA A 147 -11.79 -24.93 19.07
N MET A 148 -11.08 -23.83 19.32
CA MET A 148 -11.56 -22.73 20.18
C MET A 148 -12.86 -22.12 19.65
N MET A 149 -12.95 -21.86 18.34
CA MET A 149 -14.17 -21.33 17.72
C MET A 149 -15.36 -22.28 17.90
N LYS A 150 -15.15 -23.57 17.68
CA LYS A 150 -16.19 -24.60 17.87
C LYS A 150 -16.68 -24.69 19.31
N GLU A 151 -15.75 -24.60 20.28
CA GLU A 151 -16.07 -24.70 21.70
C GLU A 151 -16.72 -23.42 22.26
N LYS A 152 -16.15 -22.26 21.97
CA LYS A 152 -16.53 -20.99 22.61
C LYS A 152 -17.53 -20.17 21.81
N PHE A 153 -17.56 -20.34 20.48
CA PHE A 153 -18.38 -19.55 19.56
C PHE A 153 -19.11 -20.44 18.54
N PRO A 154 -19.93 -21.41 18.98
CA PRO A 154 -20.55 -22.42 18.09
C PRO A 154 -21.39 -21.78 16.99
N GLU A 155 -22.17 -20.75 17.29
CA GLU A 155 -23.00 -20.06 16.29
C GLU A 155 -22.19 -19.40 15.16
N GLN A 156 -20.98 -18.92 15.47
CA GLN A 156 -20.06 -18.36 14.48
C GLN A 156 -19.34 -19.47 13.72
N TYR A 157 -18.99 -20.54 14.40
CA TYR A 157 -18.36 -21.71 13.79
C TYR A 157 -19.27 -22.37 12.75
N GLU A 158 -20.57 -22.48 12.99
CA GLU A 158 -21.57 -23.05 12.06
C GLU A 158 -21.69 -22.25 10.75
N LYS A 159 -21.22 -20.99 10.71
CA LYS A 159 -21.19 -20.18 9.48
C LYS A 159 -20.08 -20.59 8.52
N PHE A 160 -19.08 -21.33 8.97
CA PHE A 160 -18.05 -21.87 8.10
C PHE A 160 -18.63 -23.01 7.26
N ARG A 161 -18.65 -22.80 5.95
CA ARG A 161 -19.19 -23.81 5.03
C ARG A 161 -18.32 -25.07 4.95
N PHE A 162 -17.00 -24.90 5.07
CA PHE A 162 -15.99 -25.96 4.98
C PHE A 162 -14.95 -25.84 6.11
N PRO A 163 -15.37 -26.04 7.36
CA PRO A 163 -14.51 -25.77 8.52
C PRO A 163 -13.26 -26.65 8.58
N ASP A 164 -13.32 -27.87 8.06
CA ASP A 164 -12.23 -28.84 8.11
C ASP A 164 -11.06 -28.52 7.16
N THR A 165 -11.28 -27.64 6.19
CA THR A 165 -10.27 -27.27 5.18
C THR A 165 -10.06 -25.77 5.06
N ALA A 166 -10.66 -24.98 5.96
CA ALA A 166 -10.56 -23.52 5.93
C ALA A 166 -9.26 -23.01 6.54
N GLY A 167 -8.50 -22.21 5.80
CA GLY A 167 -7.58 -21.24 6.38
C GLY A 167 -8.35 -20.03 6.92
N ILE A 168 -7.81 -19.35 7.93
CA ILE A 168 -8.49 -18.25 8.61
C ILE A 168 -7.67 -16.96 8.46
N SER A 169 -8.35 -15.87 8.11
CA SER A 169 -7.82 -14.51 8.20
C SER A 169 -8.73 -13.69 9.11
N ILE A 170 -8.12 -13.00 10.08
CA ILE A 170 -8.84 -12.14 11.02
C ILE A 170 -8.89 -10.73 10.43
N LYS A 171 -10.09 -10.16 10.39
CA LYS A 171 -10.38 -8.82 9.92
C LYS A 171 -10.74 -7.91 11.12
N PRO A 172 -9.78 -7.26 11.77
CA PRO A 172 -10.07 -6.27 12.80
C PRO A 172 -10.54 -4.96 12.18
N VAL A 173 -11.46 -4.30 12.88
CA VAL A 173 -11.91 -2.93 12.57
C VAL A 173 -12.04 -2.21 13.90
N SER A 174 -11.10 -1.29 14.18
CA SER A 174 -11.10 -0.54 15.42
C SER A 174 -11.79 0.82 15.29
N GLN A 175 -12.17 1.39 16.44
CA GLN A 175 -12.69 2.74 16.49
C GLN A 175 -11.61 3.76 16.11
N GLU A 176 -10.39 3.55 16.59
CA GLU A 176 -9.23 4.42 16.35
C GLU A 176 -8.83 4.43 14.87
N GLY A 177 -8.69 3.24 14.25
CA GLY A 177 -8.37 3.10 12.84
C GLY A 177 -9.43 3.74 11.94
N THR A 178 -10.70 3.49 12.23
CA THR A 178 -11.82 4.12 11.52
C THR A 178 -11.81 5.63 11.69
N ALA A 179 -11.64 6.14 12.91
CA ALA A 179 -11.68 7.56 13.20
C ALA A 179 -10.55 8.33 12.49
N ARG A 180 -9.32 7.80 12.48
CA ARG A 180 -8.18 8.48 11.83
C ARG A 180 -8.36 8.56 10.30
N LEU A 181 -8.87 7.51 9.66
CA LEU A 181 -9.17 7.53 8.22
C LEU A 181 -10.27 8.52 7.87
N VAL A 182 -11.39 8.47 8.60
CA VAL A 182 -12.56 9.34 8.35
C VAL A 182 -12.20 10.80 8.60
N ARG A 183 -11.45 11.11 9.67
CA ARG A 183 -10.98 12.48 9.93
C ARG A 183 -10.11 13.00 8.80
N ALA A 184 -9.19 12.20 8.28
CA ALA A 184 -8.34 12.61 7.15
C ALA A 184 -9.19 12.93 5.91
N ALA A 185 -10.20 12.12 5.61
CA ALA A 185 -11.10 12.35 4.48
C ALA A 185 -11.93 13.63 4.63
N ILE A 186 -12.51 13.84 5.81
CA ILE A 186 -13.30 15.05 6.12
C ILE A 186 -12.42 16.30 6.08
N GLN A 187 -11.22 16.24 6.70
CA GLN A 187 -10.29 17.37 6.70
C GLN A 187 -9.89 17.74 5.28
N TRP A 188 -9.56 16.74 4.47
CA TRP A 188 -9.22 16.97 3.07
C TRP A 188 -10.38 17.66 2.31
N ALA A 189 -11.61 17.20 2.53
CA ALA A 189 -12.79 17.80 1.90
C ALA A 189 -12.98 19.27 2.34
N LEU A 190 -12.78 19.59 3.62
CA LEU A 190 -12.87 20.98 4.12
C LEU A 190 -11.77 21.88 3.56
N ASP A 191 -10.56 21.33 3.34
CA ASP A 191 -9.41 22.10 2.86
C ASP A 191 -9.45 22.34 1.34
N ASN A 192 -10.29 21.60 0.60
CA ASN A 192 -10.33 21.63 -0.87
C ASN A 192 -11.70 22.02 -1.47
N ASN A 193 -12.60 22.54 -0.68
CA ASN A 193 -13.91 23.07 -1.13
C ASN A 193 -13.83 24.56 -1.48
#